data_c0f374cb1f61a35be6e397813be99724
#
_entry.id   c0f374cb1f61a35be6e397813be99724
#
_cell.length_a   1.000
_cell.length_b   1.000
_cell.length_c   1.000
_cell.angle_alpha   90.00
_cell.angle_beta   90.00
_cell.angle_gamma   90.00
#
_symmetry.space_group_name_H-M   'P 1'
#
loop_
_entity.id
_entity.type
_entity.pdbx_description
1 polymer ?
#
loop_
_entity_poly.entity_id
_entity_poly.type
_entity_poly.pdbx_seq_one_letter_code
_entity_poly.pdbx_strand_id
1 'polypeptide(L)'
;VGAEMCIRDRDLLEPARGARGRSRFQLLMDKLPSEHKARWLAGAALNSSEQAMASVMSTVLSRLNSFLDSELEQILCFDSAIDAEMFAAEKSAIFLILPEEDQTKNFMAGLMIQNLSRELFAVADENGGKLKNRVILFCDELGTMPPFDILPLFSAGRSRRLTLVPIIQSLAQLEKNYGKEGASILMDNCQDVICGGFAPNSEAADTFSKALGSRTVLSGSVSQGKESSQSLQMMERALMTPDELKSIPKGEFVVMKTGTHPMRTKLRLFLDWGITFDPDGYRMPEQAARKIAYVD
;
A
#
# COMPACT_ATOMS: atom_id res chain seq x y z
N VAL A 1 13.71 -22.60 5.56
CA VAL A 1 14.33 -21.59 4.67
C VAL A 1 14.58 -20.28 5.41
N GLY A 2 13.83 -19.95 6.46
CA GLY A 2 13.99 -18.69 7.21
C GLY A 2 15.23 -18.64 8.12
N ALA A 3 15.63 -19.77 8.71
CA ALA A 3 16.73 -19.81 9.68
C ALA A 3 18.14 -19.66 9.05
N GLU A 4 18.27 -19.88 7.75
CA GLU A 4 19.55 -19.81 7.06
C GLU A 4 19.94 -18.40 6.59
N MET A 5 19.07 -17.40 6.76
CA MET A 5 19.33 -16.04 6.28
C MET A 5 19.90 -15.08 7.34
N CYS A 6 20.05 -15.50 8.58
CA CYS A 6 20.65 -14.68 9.64
C CYS A 6 22.18 -14.79 9.69
N ILE A 7 22.82 -14.69 8.53
CA ILE A 7 24.27 -14.48 8.47
C ILE A 7 24.50 -13.02 8.82
N ARG A 8 25.35 -12.72 9.80
CA ARG A 8 25.73 -11.34 10.09
C ARG A 8 26.30 -10.72 8.82
N ASP A 9 25.57 -9.81 8.22
CA ASP A 9 25.99 -9.12 7.00
C ASP A 9 27.39 -8.48 7.15
N ARG A 10 27.70 -8.04 8.37
CA ARG A 10 29.02 -7.52 8.73
C ARG A 10 30.14 -8.55 8.55
N ASP A 11 29.90 -9.79 8.93
CA ASP A 11 30.92 -10.86 8.86
C ASP A 11 31.15 -11.34 7.43
N LEU A 12 30.13 -11.21 6.55
CA LEU A 12 30.26 -11.52 5.12
C LEU A 12 31.11 -10.50 4.37
N LEU A 13 31.16 -9.28 4.85
CA LEU A 13 31.77 -8.14 4.15
C LEU A 13 33.12 -7.75 4.74
N GLU A 14 33.49 -8.28 5.93
CA GLU A 14 34.86 -8.12 6.45
C GLU A 14 35.85 -8.94 5.62
N PRO A 15 36.99 -8.34 5.21
CA PRO A 15 38.06 -9.11 4.54
C PRO A 15 38.57 -10.16 5.49
N ALA A 16 38.51 -11.41 5.08
CA ALA A 16 39.07 -12.51 5.85
C ALA A 16 40.58 -12.27 5.97
N ARG A 17 41.06 -11.81 7.13
CA ARG A 17 42.48 -11.71 7.42
C ARG A 17 43.05 -13.14 7.50
N GLY A 18 43.66 -13.60 6.44
CA GLY A 18 44.46 -14.81 6.49
C GLY A 18 44.44 -15.77 5.31
N ALA A 19 43.42 -15.81 4.48
CA ALA A 19 43.34 -16.75 3.36
C ALA A 19 43.39 -16.01 2.00
N ARG A 20 44.61 -15.78 1.50
CA ARG A 20 44.87 -15.37 0.09
C ARG A 20 44.07 -14.17 -0.44
N GLY A 21 43.73 -13.17 0.38
CA GLY A 21 43.08 -11.94 -0.08
C GLY A 21 41.62 -12.11 -0.56
N ARG A 22 40.98 -13.25 -0.32
CA ARG A 22 39.58 -13.47 -0.67
C ARG A 22 38.66 -12.94 0.42
N SER A 23 37.63 -12.23 0.03
CA SER A 23 36.57 -11.80 0.98
C SER A 23 35.79 -13.03 1.50
N ARG A 24 35.20 -12.93 2.69
CA ARG A 24 34.27 -13.97 3.21
C ARG A 24 33.14 -14.26 2.24
N PHE A 25 32.64 -13.22 1.55
CA PHE A 25 31.65 -13.36 0.52
C PHE A 25 32.11 -14.26 -0.65
N GLN A 26 33.34 -14.10 -1.13
CA GLN A 26 33.89 -14.99 -2.15
C GLN A 26 34.00 -16.44 -1.64
N LEU A 27 34.46 -16.63 -0.39
CA LEU A 27 34.54 -17.96 0.20
C LEU A 27 33.13 -18.61 0.35
N LEU A 28 32.12 -17.83 0.68
CA LEU A 28 30.74 -18.33 0.74
C LEU A 28 30.26 -18.75 -0.65
N MET A 29 30.45 -17.89 -1.64
CA MET A 29 30.03 -18.18 -3.03
C MET A 29 30.78 -19.40 -3.60
N ASP A 30 32.03 -19.60 -3.23
CA ASP A 30 32.83 -20.76 -3.66
C ASP A 30 32.35 -22.08 -3.03
N LYS A 31 31.69 -22.04 -1.88
CA LYS A 31 31.04 -23.21 -1.26
C LYS A 31 29.76 -23.65 -1.96
N LEU A 32 29.13 -22.78 -2.72
CA LEU A 32 27.90 -23.11 -3.45
C LEU A 32 28.22 -23.93 -4.71
N PRO A 33 27.33 -24.85 -5.13
CA PRO A 33 27.47 -25.54 -6.41
C PRO A 33 27.67 -24.58 -7.56
N SER A 34 28.42 -24.97 -8.58
CA SER A 34 28.71 -24.13 -9.77
C SER A 34 27.44 -23.63 -10.46
N GLU A 35 26.36 -24.40 -10.40
CA GLU A 35 25.06 -24.12 -11.05
C GLU A 35 24.10 -23.32 -10.17
N HIS A 36 24.53 -22.96 -8.95
CA HIS A 36 23.68 -22.24 -8.03
C HIS A 36 23.44 -20.80 -8.51
N LYS A 37 22.16 -20.37 -8.60
CA LYS A 37 21.78 -19.05 -9.13
C LYS A 37 22.47 -17.88 -8.41
N ALA A 38 22.67 -17.96 -7.10
CA ALA A 38 23.35 -16.93 -6.33
C ALA A 38 24.80 -16.74 -6.79
N ARG A 39 25.53 -17.83 -7.09
CA ARG A 39 26.91 -17.79 -7.60
C ARG A 39 26.95 -17.14 -8.98
N TRP A 40 26.01 -17.46 -9.84
CA TRP A 40 25.90 -16.87 -11.17
C TRP A 40 25.59 -15.37 -11.09
N LEU A 41 24.63 -14.96 -10.26
CA LEU A 41 24.26 -13.54 -10.08
C LEU A 41 25.40 -12.73 -9.43
N ALA A 42 26.15 -13.32 -8.49
CA ALA A 42 27.29 -12.69 -7.87
C ALA A 42 28.53 -12.61 -8.80
N GLY A 43 28.57 -13.39 -9.88
CA GLY A 43 29.73 -13.53 -10.74
C GLY A 43 30.22 -12.21 -11.34
N ALA A 44 29.33 -11.33 -11.75
CA ALA A 44 29.69 -10.02 -12.28
C ALA A 44 30.37 -9.14 -11.23
N ALA A 45 29.86 -9.16 -9.98
CA ALA A 45 30.44 -8.42 -8.87
C ALA A 45 31.79 -9.01 -8.43
N LEU A 46 31.89 -10.34 -8.33
CA LEU A 46 33.11 -11.05 -7.92
C LEU A 46 34.28 -10.91 -8.90
N ASN A 47 33.97 -10.67 -10.19
CA ASN A 47 34.99 -10.46 -11.24
C ASN A 47 35.28 -8.97 -11.51
N SER A 48 34.70 -8.05 -10.74
CA SER A 48 34.97 -6.64 -10.88
C SER A 48 36.27 -6.22 -10.17
N SER A 49 36.78 -5.01 -10.45
CA SER A 49 37.91 -4.44 -9.73
C SER A 49 37.60 -4.25 -8.25
N GLU A 50 38.64 -4.29 -7.40
CA GLU A 50 38.49 -4.07 -5.93
C GLU A 50 37.74 -2.77 -5.61
N GLN A 51 38.01 -1.72 -6.35
CA GLN A 51 37.35 -0.42 -6.15
C GLN A 51 35.87 -0.48 -6.52
N ALA A 52 35.52 -1.15 -7.61
CA ALA A 52 34.12 -1.35 -7.99
C ALA A 52 33.39 -2.25 -6.99
N MET A 53 34.05 -3.32 -6.52
CA MET A 53 33.52 -4.20 -5.49
C MET A 53 33.27 -3.44 -4.18
N ALA A 54 34.20 -2.60 -3.72
CA ALA A 54 34.03 -1.79 -2.52
C ALA A 54 32.82 -0.83 -2.64
N SER A 55 32.59 -0.23 -3.81
CA SER A 55 31.44 0.62 -4.07
C SER A 55 30.14 -0.17 -4.02
N VAL A 56 30.07 -1.33 -4.66
CA VAL A 56 28.91 -2.24 -4.62
C VAL A 56 28.63 -2.67 -3.18
N MET A 57 29.65 -3.08 -2.44
CA MET A 57 29.50 -3.51 -1.04
C MET A 57 29.02 -2.38 -0.14
N SER A 58 29.53 -1.16 -0.31
CA SER A 58 29.06 0.01 0.42
C SER A 58 27.56 0.26 0.17
N THR A 59 27.12 0.12 -1.08
CA THR A 59 25.70 0.28 -1.46
C THR A 59 24.85 -0.83 -0.85
N VAL A 60 25.30 -2.07 -0.90
CA VAL A 60 24.61 -3.23 -0.31
C VAL A 60 24.46 -3.02 1.20
N LEU A 61 25.56 -2.70 1.90
CA LEU A 61 25.53 -2.42 3.34
C LEU A 61 24.56 -1.30 3.70
N SER A 62 24.60 -0.19 2.95
CA SER A 62 23.67 0.92 3.17
C SER A 62 22.22 0.49 3.07
N ARG A 63 21.89 -0.42 2.15
CA ARG A 63 20.53 -0.97 2.00
C ARG A 63 20.18 -1.99 3.08
N LEU A 64 21.11 -2.88 3.42
CA LEU A 64 20.89 -3.91 4.43
C LEU A 64 20.84 -3.35 5.85
N ASN A 65 21.51 -2.23 6.12
CA ASN A 65 21.44 -1.59 7.44
C ASN A 65 20.02 -1.27 7.90
N SER A 66 19.10 -1.04 6.95
CA SER A 66 17.68 -0.83 7.28
C SER A 66 16.99 -2.06 7.87
N PHE A 67 17.55 -3.25 7.68
CA PHE A 67 17.05 -4.52 8.22
C PHE A 67 17.72 -4.92 9.54
N LEU A 68 18.81 -4.25 9.93
CA LEU A 68 19.58 -4.53 11.16
C LEU A 68 18.93 -3.85 12.38
N ASP A 69 17.69 -4.18 12.63
CA ASP A 69 16.92 -3.73 13.77
C ASP A 69 16.39 -4.95 14.52
N SER A 70 16.50 -4.94 15.85
CA SER A 70 16.13 -6.10 16.68
C SER A 70 14.66 -6.51 16.57
N GLU A 71 13.76 -5.57 16.28
CA GLU A 71 12.35 -5.87 16.06
C GLU A 71 12.11 -6.48 14.68
N LEU A 72 12.77 -5.94 13.65
CA LEU A 72 12.72 -6.51 12.30
C LEU A 72 13.35 -7.90 12.25
N GLU A 73 14.45 -8.12 12.96
CA GLU A 73 15.08 -9.44 13.08
C GLU A 73 14.10 -10.46 13.69
N GLN A 74 13.28 -10.07 14.68
CA GLN A 74 12.24 -10.94 15.25
C GLN A 74 11.16 -11.32 14.24
N ILE A 75 10.94 -10.53 13.22
CA ILE A 75 9.99 -10.82 12.14
C ILE A 75 10.65 -11.66 11.05
N LEU A 76 11.87 -11.29 10.65
CA LEU A 76 12.55 -11.86 9.47
C LEU A 76 13.21 -13.20 9.72
N CYS A 77 13.72 -13.42 10.94
CA CYS A 77 14.53 -14.60 11.27
C CYS A 77 13.72 -15.81 11.72
N PHE A 78 12.40 -15.73 11.70
CA PHE A 78 11.52 -16.83 12.09
C PHE A 78 10.49 -17.12 11.02
N ASP A 79 9.97 -18.33 11.02
CA ASP A 79 8.92 -18.75 10.09
C ASP A 79 7.68 -17.87 10.30
N SER A 80 7.09 -17.46 9.19
CA SER A 80 5.87 -16.68 9.19
C SER A 80 4.67 -17.58 9.52
N ALA A 81 3.79 -17.08 10.40
CA ALA A 81 2.48 -17.69 10.61
C ALA A 81 1.49 -17.31 9.49
N ILE A 82 1.88 -16.46 8.57
CA ILE A 82 1.06 -16.01 7.45
C ILE A 82 1.37 -16.91 6.26
N ASP A 83 0.41 -17.75 5.91
CA ASP A 83 0.39 -18.60 4.73
C ASP A 83 -0.71 -18.12 3.80
N ALA A 84 -0.38 -17.84 2.54
CA ALA A 84 -1.32 -17.25 1.59
C ALA A 84 -2.43 -18.22 1.17
N GLU A 85 -2.14 -19.52 1.08
CA GLU A 85 -3.13 -20.56 0.73
C GLU A 85 -4.14 -20.70 1.85
N MET A 86 -3.69 -20.87 3.09
CA MET A 86 -4.54 -20.94 4.28
C MET A 86 -5.35 -19.65 4.46
N PHE A 87 -4.72 -18.49 4.30
CA PHE A 87 -5.39 -17.19 4.41
C PHE A 87 -6.50 -17.03 3.38
N ALA A 88 -6.30 -17.48 2.13
CA ALA A 88 -7.32 -17.43 1.09
C ALA A 88 -8.42 -18.51 1.25
N ALA A 89 -8.13 -19.60 1.96
CA ALA A 89 -9.06 -20.71 2.15
C ALA A 89 -9.97 -20.55 3.37
N GLU A 90 -9.53 -19.84 4.40
CA GLU A 90 -10.22 -19.67 5.68
C GLU A 90 -10.69 -18.24 5.92
N LYS A 91 -11.66 -18.07 6.84
CA LYS A 91 -12.07 -16.73 7.31
C LYS A 91 -11.06 -16.25 8.34
N SER A 92 -10.20 -15.35 7.94
CA SER A 92 -9.14 -14.80 8.78
C SER A 92 -8.94 -13.32 8.50
N ALA A 93 -8.24 -12.64 9.40
CA ALA A 93 -7.86 -11.24 9.22
C ALA A 93 -6.41 -11.04 9.69
N ILE A 94 -5.65 -10.28 8.90
CA ILE A 94 -4.29 -9.87 9.22
C ILE A 94 -4.32 -8.37 9.45
N PHE A 95 -3.82 -7.91 10.59
CA PHE A 95 -3.69 -6.51 10.94
C PHE A 95 -2.21 -6.12 10.92
N LEU A 96 -1.85 -5.20 10.04
CA LEU A 96 -0.53 -4.59 9.98
C LEU A 96 -0.62 -3.21 10.62
N ILE A 97 -0.06 -3.09 11.81
CA ILE A 97 -0.06 -1.83 12.58
C ILE A 97 1.30 -1.18 12.39
N LEU A 98 1.30 0.02 11.83
CA LEU A 98 2.51 0.79 11.56
C LEU A 98 2.65 1.94 12.56
N PRO A 99 3.84 2.16 13.14
CA PRO A 99 4.06 3.30 14.01
C PRO A 99 4.02 4.60 13.18
N GLU A 100 3.30 5.59 13.67
CA GLU A 100 3.22 6.91 13.03
C GLU A 100 4.49 7.74 13.29
N GLU A 101 5.09 7.58 14.46
CA GLU A 101 6.24 8.37 14.93
C GLU A 101 7.55 7.96 14.25
N ASP A 102 7.75 6.68 13.98
CA ASP A 102 8.95 6.14 13.34
C ASP A 102 8.61 5.39 12.05
N GLN A 103 8.76 6.08 10.93
CA GLN A 103 8.49 5.52 9.61
C GLN A 103 9.67 4.73 9.02
N THR A 104 10.81 4.65 9.71
CA THR A 104 12.01 4.01 9.18
C THR A 104 11.81 2.52 8.90
N LYS A 105 10.91 1.86 9.65
CA LYS A 105 10.57 0.43 9.51
C LYS A 105 9.36 0.17 8.61
N ASN A 106 8.63 1.20 8.22
CA ASN A 106 7.39 1.05 7.46
C ASN A 106 7.57 0.38 6.10
N PHE A 107 8.78 0.47 5.50
CA PHE A 107 9.10 -0.22 4.24
C PHE A 107 8.83 -1.72 4.31
N MET A 108 8.96 -2.32 5.50
CA MET A 108 8.71 -3.75 5.72
C MET A 108 7.26 -4.13 5.45
N ALA A 109 6.30 -3.27 5.83
CA ALA A 109 4.89 -3.51 5.51
C ALA A 109 4.64 -3.53 4.00
N GLY A 110 5.28 -2.62 3.25
CA GLY A 110 5.23 -2.64 1.79
C GLY A 110 5.74 -3.97 1.20
N LEU A 111 6.87 -4.46 1.71
CA LEU A 111 7.42 -5.76 1.30
C LEU A 111 6.51 -6.93 1.65
N MET A 112 5.94 -6.94 2.86
CA MET A 112 5.00 -7.98 3.29
C MET A 112 3.75 -8.01 2.43
N ILE A 113 3.14 -6.85 2.17
CA ILE A 113 1.96 -6.72 1.30
C ILE A 113 2.28 -7.19 -0.11
N GLN A 114 3.42 -6.77 -0.65
CA GLN A 114 3.86 -7.16 -1.99
C GLN A 114 4.10 -8.66 -2.10
N ASN A 115 4.77 -9.26 -1.11
CA ASN A 115 5.00 -10.71 -1.08
C ASN A 115 3.69 -11.49 -0.96
N LEU A 116 2.85 -11.14 0.00
CA LEU A 116 1.54 -11.77 0.20
C LEU A 116 0.66 -11.65 -1.06
N SER A 117 0.66 -10.50 -1.70
CA SER A 117 -0.11 -10.27 -2.93
C SER A 117 0.37 -11.16 -4.07
N ARG A 118 1.68 -11.33 -4.22
CA ARG A 118 2.26 -12.21 -5.24
C ARG A 118 1.91 -13.67 -4.98
N GLU A 119 1.98 -14.11 -3.72
CA GLU A 119 1.58 -15.47 -3.34
C GLU A 119 0.09 -15.70 -3.55
N LEU A 120 -0.78 -14.73 -3.22
CA LEU A 120 -2.21 -14.81 -3.48
C LEU A 120 -2.54 -14.91 -4.98
N PHE A 121 -1.77 -14.24 -5.84
CA PHE A 121 -1.90 -14.42 -7.28
C PHE A 121 -1.51 -15.83 -7.72
N ALA A 122 -0.43 -16.38 -7.18
CA ALA A 122 -0.02 -17.76 -7.47
C ALA A 122 -1.09 -18.77 -7.03
N VAL A 123 -1.59 -18.63 -5.81
CA VAL A 123 -2.71 -19.46 -5.30
C VAL A 123 -3.96 -19.33 -6.18
N ALA A 124 -4.28 -18.12 -6.65
CA ALA A 124 -5.41 -17.94 -7.56
C ALA A 124 -5.19 -18.65 -8.90
N ASP A 125 -3.99 -18.57 -9.46
CA ASP A 125 -3.65 -19.21 -10.75
C ASP A 125 -3.71 -20.74 -10.62
N GLU A 126 -3.22 -21.33 -9.52
CA GLU A 126 -3.33 -22.75 -9.19
C GLU A 126 -4.79 -23.21 -9.00
N ASN A 127 -5.66 -22.33 -8.51
CA ASN A 127 -7.09 -22.59 -8.29
C ASN A 127 -7.97 -22.17 -9.49
N GLY A 128 -7.47 -22.25 -10.71
CA GLY A 128 -8.23 -21.95 -11.92
C GLY A 128 -8.53 -20.47 -12.13
N GLY A 129 -7.61 -19.60 -11.68
CA GLY A 129 -7.63 -18.17 -11.88
C GLY A 129 -8.40 -17.37 -10.83
N LYS A 130 -8.84 -18.00 -9.72
CA LYS A 130 -9.60 -17.31 -8.67
C LYS A 130 -9.30 -17.87 -7.28
N LEU A 131 -9.20 -17.00 -6.29
CA LEU A 131 -9.14 -17.39 -4.89
C LEU A 131 -10.46 -18.03 -4.45
N LYS A 132 -10.39 -18.98 -3.52
CA LYS A 132 -11.56 -19.64 -2.92
C LYS A 132 -12.47 -18.62 -2.25
N ASN A 133 -11.92 -17.81 -1.36
CA ASN A 133 -12.61 -16.70 -0.72
C ASN A 133 -12.13 -15.36 -1.32
N ARG A 134 -12.94 -14.32 -1.17
CA ARG A 134 -12.52 -12.96 -1.52
C ARG A 134 -11.55 -12.45 -0.46
N VAL A 135 -10.40 -11.99 -0.90
CA VAL A 135 -9.45 -11.28 -0.06
C VAL A 135 -9.65 -9.78 -0.27
N ILE A 136 -9.73 -9.02 0.82
CA ILE A 136 -9.91 -7.56 0.79
C ILE A 136 -8.74 -6.94 1.54
N LEU A 137 -8.02 -6.04 0.87
CA LEU A 137 -6.99 -5.22 1.47
C LEU A 137 -7.56 -3.83 1.77
N PHE A 138 -7.72 -3.52 3.04
CA PHE A 138 -8.01 -2.17 3.50
C PHE A 138 -6.69 -1.44 3.72
N CYS A 139 -6.40 -0.49 2.86
CA CYS A 139 -5.18 0.32 2.93
C CYS A 139 -5.55 1.67 3.55
N ASP A 140 -5.67 1.68 4.87
CA ASP A 140 -5.92 2.92 5.60
C ASP A 140 -4.69 3.82 5.51
N GLU A 141 -4.92 5.11 5.24
CA GLU A 141 -3.85 6.09 5.02
C GLU A 141 -2.85 5.71 3.92
N LEU A 142 -3.32 5.12 2.81
CA LEU A 142 -2.46 4.70 1.69
C LEU A 142 -1.48 5.81 1.24
N GLY A 143 -1.88 7.08 1.38
CA GLY A 143 -1.03 8.22 1.02
C GLY A 143 0.22 8.39 1.89
N THR A 144 0.24 7.85 3.10
CA THR A 144 1.37 7.90 4.05
C THR A 144 2.11 6.57 4.16
N MET A 145 1.49 5.49 3.70
CA MET A 145 2.14 4.17 3.65
C MET A 145 3.35 4.19 2.70
N PRO A 146 4.39 3.38 2.98
CA PRO A 146 5.47 3.19 2.01
C PRO A 146 4.90 2.64 0.70
N PRO A 147 5.34 3.16 -0.45
CA PRO A 147 4.83 2.71 -1.73
C PRO A 147 5.18 1.23 -1.96
N PHE A 148 4.22 0.47 -2.45
CA PHE A 148 4.38 -0.90 -2.92
C PHE A 148 3.77 -1.02 -4.32
N ASP A 149 4.04 -2.10 -5.02
CA ASP A 149 3.52 -2.30 -6.39
C ASP A 149 2.02 -2.62 -6.36
N ILE A 150 1.22 -1.56 -6.25
CA ILE A 150 -0.23 -1.61 -6.13
C ILE A 150 -0.97 -1.74 -7.47
N LEU A 151 -0.35 -1.28 -8.57
CA LEU A 151 -0.99 -1.22 -9.89
C LEU A 151 -1.44 -2.60 -10.41
N PRO A 152 -0.63 -3.67 -10.31
CA PRO A 152 -1.08 -5.01 -10.69
C PRO A 152 -2.27 -5.50 -9.87
N LEU A 153 -2.36 -5.10 -8.60
CA LEU A 153 -3.49 -5.47 -7.74
C LEU A 153 -4.80 -4.85 -8.21
N PHE A 154 -4.78 -3.61 -8.68
CA PHE A 154 -5.95 -2.95 -9.25
C PHE A 154 -6.34 -3.52 -10.60
N SER A 155 -5.37 -3.78 -11.47
CA SER A 155 -5.65 -4.26 -12.83
C SER A 155 -6.05 -5.74 -12.87
N ALA A 156 -5.36 -6.61 -12.13
CA ALA A 156 -5.53 -8.06 -12.19
C ALA A 156 -6.28 -8.67 -10.98
N GLY A 157 -6.33 -7.96 -9.85
CA GLY A 157 -6.90 -8.49 -8.60
C GLY A 157 -8.39 -8.81 -8.70
N ARG A 158 -9.17 -7.97 -9.40
CA ARG A 158 -10.62 -8.13 -9.51
C ARG A 158 -11.02 -9.51 -10.05
N SER A 159 -10.39 -9.98 -11.14
CA SER A 159 -10.68 -11.28 -11.74
C SER A 159 -10.33 -12.44 -10.80
N ARG A 160 -9.36 -12.25 -9.93
CA ARG A 160 -8.85 -13.23 -8.97
C ARG A 160 -9.52 -13.19 -7.59
N ARG A 161 -10.55 -12.37 -7.42
CA ARG A 161 -11.25 -12.13 -6.14
C ARG A 161 -10.37 -11.41 -5.10
N LEU A 162 -9.41 -10.63 -5.52
CA LEU A 162 -8.67 -9.69 -4.68
C LEU A 162 -9.27 -8.29 -4.85
N THR A 163 -9.61 -7.63 -3.77
CA THR A 163 -10.23 -6.30 -3.77
C THR A 163 -9.39 -5.37 -2.91
N LEU A 164 -9.10 -4.16 -3.41
CA LEU A 164 -8.44 -3.13 -2.65
C LEU A 164 -9.45 -2.06 -2.26
N VAL A 165 -9.31 -1.56 -1.05
CA VAL A 165 -10.06 -0.43 -0.50
C VAL A 165 -9.04 0.60 -0.02
N PRO A 166 -8.55 1.46 -0.92
CA PRO A 166 -7.63 2.53 -0.56
C PRO A 166 -8.38 3.65 0.15
N ILE A 167 -7.85 4.11 1.28
CA ILE A 167 -8.35 5.25 2.01
C ILE A 167 -7.24 6.30 2.01
N ILE A 168 -7.56 7.49 1.53
CA ILE A 168 -6.61 8.59 1.40
C ILE A 168 -7.19 9.88 1.97
N GLN A 169 -6.34 10.71 2.51
CA GLN A 169 -6.73 12.05 2.99
C GLN A 169 -6.58 13.11 1.89
N SER A 170 -5.67 12.88 0.93
CA SER A 170 -5.36 13.84 -0.13
C SER A 170 -4.87 13.14 -1.39
N LEU A 171 -5.33 13.62 -2.55
CA LEU A 171 -4.82 13.17 -3.85
C LEU A 171 -3.33 13.50 -4.03
N ALA A 172 -2.85 14.62 -3.48
CA ALA A 172 -1.45 15.00 -3.55
C ALA A 172 -0.51 14.00 -2.84
N GLN A 173 -0.96 13.36 -1.75
CA GLN A 173 -0.20 12.29 -1.10
C GLN A 173 -0.10 11.05 -2.00
N LEU A 174 -1.17 10.72 -2.71
CA LEU A 174 -1.17 9.62 -3.67
C LEU A 174 -0.22 9.89 -4.84
N GLU A 175 -0.25 11.12 -5.38
CA GLU A 175 0.67 11.56 -6.44
C GLU A 175 2.14 11.56 -5.99
N LYS A 176 2.41 11.89 -4.73
CA LYS A 176 3.76 11.83 -4.15
C LYS A 176 4.32 10.41 -4.16
N ASN A 177 3.50 9.42 -3.84
CA ASN A 177 3.92 8.02 -3.71
C ASN A 177 3.98 7.28 -5.05
N TYR A 178 3.04 7.56 -5.96
CA TYR A 178 2.88 6.79 -7.20
C TYR A 178 3.06 7.62 -8.47
N GLY A 179 3.38 8.91 -8.34
CA GLY A 179 3.42 9.85 -9.44
C GLY A 179 2.02 10.22 -9.96
N LYS A 180 1.92 11.26 -10.79
CA LYS A 180 0.64 11.72 -11.34
C LYS A 180 -0.06 10.65 -12.17
N GLU A 181 0.69 9.96 -13.03
CA GLU A 181 0.15 8.90 -13.87
C GLU A 181 -0.34 7.71 -13.04
N GLY A 182 0.45 7.26 -12.06
CA GLY A 182 0.08 6.18 -11.15
C GLY A 182 -1.17 6.53 -10.33
N ALA A 183 -1.26 7.73 -9.79
CA ALA A 183 -2.43 8.21 -9.06
C ALA A 183 -3.69 8.24 -9.96
N SER A 184 -3.57 8.70 -11.21
CA SER A 184 -4.67 8.68 -12.18
C SER A 184 -5.14 7.24 -12.47
N ILE A 185 -4.21 6.33 -12.72
CA ILE A 185 -4.53 4.91 -12.97
C ILE A 185 -5.25 4.29 -11.75
N LEU A 186 -4.81 4.60 -10.54
CA LEU A 186 -5.47 4.13 -9.32
C LEU A 186 -6.91 4.63 -9.23
N MET A 187 -7.14 5.92 -9.47
CA MET A 187 -8.46 6.52 -9.45
C MET A 187 -9.39 5.94 -10.54
N ASP A 188 -8.88 5.75 -11.76
CA ASP A 188 -9.65 5.20 -12.89
C ASP A 188 -10.07 3.74 -12.68
N ASN A 189 -9.30 2.99 -11.88
CA ASN A 189 -9.64 1.60 -11.54
C ASN A 189 -10.62 1.49 -10.35
N CYS A 190 -10.90 2.57 -9.61
CA CYS A 190 -11.88 2.56 -8.55
C CYS A 190 -13.30 2.55 -9.12
N GLN A 191 -14.02 1.45 -8.90
CA GLN A 191 -15.43 1.30 -9.34
C GLN A 191 -16.40 2.07 -8.45
N ASP A 192 -16.06 2.22 -7.19
CA ASP A 192 -16.80 2.93 -6.18
C ASP A 192 -15.87 3.99 -5.55
N VAL A 193 -16.34 5.24 -5.49
CA VAL A 193 -15.60 6.34 -4.85
C VAL A 193 -16.51 7.00 -3.83
N ILE A 194 -16.04 7.05 -2.59
CA ILE A 194 -16.74 7.70 -1.48
C ILE A 194 -15.92 8.92 -1.07
N CYS A 195 -16.48 10.09 -1.17
CA CYS A 195 -15.78 11.33 -0.83
C CYS A 195 -16.58 12.23 0.10
N GLY A 196 -15.88 12.95 0.96
CA GLY A 196 -16.43 13.90 1.91
C GLY A 196 -15.35 14.46 2.83
N GLY A 197 -15.70 15.49 3.60
CA GLY A 197 -14.77 16.08 4.56
C GLY A 197 -13.58 16.82 3.91
N PHE A 198 -13.81 17.53 2.81
CA PHE A 198 -12.78 18.29 2.12
C PHE A 198 -12.27 19.46 2.97
N ALA A 199 -10.95 19.64 3.01
CA ALA A 199 -10.34 20.83 3.59
C ALA A 199 -10.70 22.09 2.79
N PRO A 200 -10.74 23.28 3.41
CA PRO A 200 -11.12 24.54 2.72
C PRO A 200 -10.28 24.82 1.46
N ASN A 201 -9.01 24.48 1.47
CA ASN A 201 -8.06 24.70 0.36
C ASN A 201 -7.84 23.42 -0.49
N SER A 202 -8.71 22.43 -0.42
CA SER A 202 -8.54 21.16 -1.14
C SER A 202 -8.83 21.34 -2.63
N GLU A 203 -7.83 21.04 -3.48
CA GLU A 203 -7.99 20.91 -4.93
C GLU A 203 -8.79 19.66 -5.30
N ALA A 204 -8.86 18.68 -4.41
CA ALA A 204 -9.64 17.47 -4.63
C ALA A 204 -11.15 17.80 -4.79
N ALA A 205 -11.65 18.84 -4.11
CA ALA A 205 -13.04 19.26 -4.28
C ALA A 205 -13.36 19.68 -5.72
N ASP A 206 -12.42 20.33 -6.41
CA ASP A 206 -12.57 20.72 -7.82
C ASP A 206 -12.58 19.48 -8.73
N THR A 207 -11.70 18.53 -8.46
CA THR A 207 -11.62 17.26 -9.20
C THR A 207 -12.91 16.46 -9.05
N PHE A 208 -13.41 16.31 -7.83
CA PHE A 208 -14.64 15.56 -7.58
C PHE A 208 -15.88 16.30 -8.08
N SER A 209 -15.93 17.64 -8.01
CA SER A 209 -17.02 18.42 -8.61
C SER A 209 -17.14 18.16 -10.12
N LYS A 210 -16.01 18.13 -10.83
CA LYS A 210 -15.98 17.79 -12.27
C LYS A 210 -16.41 16.34 -12.53
N ALA A 211 -15.94 15.40 -11.72
CA ALA A 211 -16.27 13.99 -11.84
C ALA A 211 -17.77 13.69 -11.60
N LEU A 212 -18.41 14.48 -10.75
CA LEU A 212 -19.85 14.38 -10.52
C LEU A 212 -20.70 14.79 -11.74
N GLY A 213 -20.12 15.61 -12.63
CA GLY A 213 -20.81 16.12 -13.81
C GLY A 213 -21.67 17.33 -13.52
N SER A 214 -22.55 17.65 -14.47
CA SER A 214 -23.38 18.86 -14.45
C SER A 214 -24.85 18.57 -14.78
N ARG A 215 -25.71 19.53 -14.51
CA ARG A 215 -27.10 19.54 -14.89
C ARG A 215 -27.46 20.88 -15.48
N THR A 216 -28.48 20.89 -16.36
CA THR A 216 -29.09 22.12 -16.85
C THR A 216 -30.04 22.68 -15.80
N VAL A 217 -29.85 23.93 -15.43
CA VAL A 217 -30.72 24.68 -14.52
C VAL A 217 -31.27 25.91 -15.22
N LEU A 218 -32.46 26.31 -14.83
CA LEU A 218 -33.05 27.53 -15.28
C LEU A 218 -32.55 28.68 -14.39
N SER A 219 -31.83 29.63 -14.99
CA SER A 219 -31.39 30.85 -14.32
C SER A 219 -32.17 32.03 -14.84
N GLY A 220 -32.62 32.90 -13.94
CA GLY A 220 -33.38 34.08 -14.29
C GLY A 220 -32.73 35.34 -13.73
N SER A 221 -32.70 36.41 -14.53
CA SER A 221 -32.45 37.76 -14.05
C SER A 221 -33.74 38.56 -14.06
N VAL A 222 -34.01 39.23 -12.94
CA VAL A 222 -35.11 40.17 -12.80
C VAL A 222 -34.56 41.57 -12.76
N SER A 223 -34.87 42.39 -13.75
CA SER A 223 -34.54 43.82 -13.76
C SER A 223 -35.73 44.58 -13.18
N GLN A 224 -35.51 45.30 -12.07
CA GLN A 224 -36.49 46.20 -11.48
C GLN A 224 -36.30 47.59 -12.09
N GLY A 225 -36.96 47.84 -13.23
CA GLY A 225 -37.08 49.15 -13.85
C GLY A 225 -38.57 49.56 -13.87
N LYS A 226 -38.91 50.70 -14.53
CA LYS A 226 -40.29 51.13 -14.73
C LYS A 226 -41.16 50.09 -15.45
N GLU A 227 -40.51 49.17 -16.18
CA GLU A 227 -41.10 47.92 -16.68
C GLU A 227 -40.27 46.77 -16.20
N SER A 228 -40.89 45.85 -15.45
CA SER A 228 -40.24 44.63 -14.96
C SER A 228 -40.05 43.65 -16.11
N SER A 229 -38.81 43.39 -16.51
CA SER A 229 -38.52 42.34 -17.47
C SER A 229 -37.89 41.13 -16.79
N GLN A 230 -38.37 39.94 -17.09
CA GLN A 230 -37.80 38.67 -16.64
C GLN A 230 -37.17 38.00 -17.86
N SER A 231 -35.88 37.66 -17.72
CA SER A 231 -35.18 36.85 -18.71
C SER A 231 -34.85 35.52 -18.09
N LEU A 232 -35.34 34.43 -18.65
CA LEU A 232 -35.07 33.06 -18.25
C LEU A 232 -34.09 32.44 -19.26
N GLN A 233 -32.97 31.94 -18.76
CA GLN A 233 -31.97 31.30 -19.58
C GLN A 233 -31.61 29.94 -18.97
N MET A 234 -31.54 28.93 -19.83
CA MET A 234 -30.95 27.63 -19.40
C MET A 234 -29.45 27.74 -19.34
N MET A 235 -28.88 27.32 -18.21
CA MET A 235 -27.42 27.28 -18.04
C MET A 235 -27.00 25.98 -17.41
N GLU A 236 -25.78 25.57 -17.74
CA GLU A 236 -25.14 24.41 -17.14
C GLU A 236 -24.66 24.78 -15.73
N ARG A 237 -24.90 23.89 -14.78
CA ARG A 237 -24.39 24.00 -13.41
C ARG A 237 -23.86 22.65 -12.94
N ALA A 238 -22.71 22.63 -12.29
CA ALA A 238 -22.19 21.43 -11.64
C ALA A 238 -23.27 20.82 -10.71
N LEU A 239 -23.36 19.49 -10.66
CA LEU A 239 -24.26 18.79 -9.73
C LEU A 239 -24.01 19.22 -8.29
N MET A 240 -22.74 19.31 -7.91
CA MET A 240 -22.25 19.94 -6.69
C MET A 240 -21.03 20.79 -7.03
N THR A 241 -21.05 22.07 -6.65
CA THR A 241 -19.88 22.94 -6.81
C THR A 241 -18.79 22.55 -5.80
N PRO A 242 -17.52 22.94 -6.02
CA PRO A 242 -16.46 22.73 -5.03
C PRO A 242 -16.81 23.27 -3.64
N ASP A 243 -17.47 24.42 -3.57
CA ASP A 243 -17.87 25.04 -2.31
C ASP A 243 -18.96 24.21 -1.60
N GLU A 244 -19.92 23.67 -2.36
CA GLU A 244 -20.93 22.76 -1.83
C GLU A 244 -20.31 21.46 -1.30
N LEU A 245 -19.29 20.92 -1.98
CA LEU A 245 -18.53 19.76 -1.51
C LEU A 245 -17.77 20.05 -0.23
N LYS A 246 -17.11 21.21 -0.14
CA LYS A 246 -16.39 21.66 1.08
C LYS A 246 -17.35 21.93 2.25
N SER A 247 -18.61 22.20 1.96
CA SER A 247 -19.65 22.50 2.97
C SER A 247 -20.44 21.27 3.42
N ILE A 248 -20.09 20.06 2.96
CA ILE A 248 -20.75 18.82 3.38
C ILE A 248 -20.53 18.61 4.88
N PRO A 249 -21.61 18.42 5.68
CA PRO A 249 -21.49 18.18 7.10
C PRO A 249 -20.71 16.89 7.43
N LYS A 250 -20.05 16.87 8.58
CA LYS A 250 -19.36 15.68 9.08
C LYS A 250 -20.32 14.48 9.15
N GLY A 251 -19.87 13.34 8.64
CA GLY A 251 -20.67 12.11 8.57
C GLY A 251 -21.54 11.98 7.32
N GLU A 252 -21.57 13.00 6.45
CA GLU A 252 -22.19 12.91 5.13
C GLU A 252 -21.13 12.77 4.04
N PHE A 253 -21.47 12.01 3.01
CA PHE A 253 -20.58 11.63 1.93
C PHE A 253 -21.29 11.65 0.59
N VAL A 254 -20.53 11.89 -0.46
CA VAL A 254 -20.98 11.66 -1.84
C VAL A 254 -20.38 10.34 -2.31
N VAL A 255 -21.24 9.49 -2.82
CA VAL A 255 -20.88 8.17 -3.36
C VAL A 255 -21.07 8.21 -4.86
N MET A 256 -20.01 7.91 -5.58
CA MET A 256 -20.01 7.71 -7.02
C MET A 256 -19.72 6.22 -7.30
N LYS A 257 -20.52 5.63 -8.16
CA LYS A 257 -20.37 4.22 -8.55
C LYS A 257 -20.56 4.09 -10.05
N THR A 258 -19.71 3.29 -10.68
CA THR A 258 -19.81 3.00 -12.12
C THR A 258 -21.19 2.46 -12.46
N GLY A 259 -21.85 3.09 -13.46
CA GLY A 259 -23.15 2.68 -13.96
C GLY A 259 -24.36 3.17 -13.14
N THR A 260 -24.14 4.03 -12.15
CA THR A 260 -25.22 4.66 -11.35
C THR A 260 -25.05 6.16 -11.23
N HIS A 261 -26.13 6.86 -10.93
CA HIS A 261 -26.03 8.27 -10.61
C HIS A 261 -25.37 8.48 -9.23
N PRO A 262 -24.59 9.55 -9.06
CA PRO A 262 -24.03 9.91 -7.76
C PRO A 262 -25.14 10.11 -6.72
N MET A 263 -24.85 9.73 -5.48
CA MET A 263 -25.76 9.92 -4.38
C MET A 263 -25.07 10.58 -3.18
N ARG A 264 -25.78 11.42 -2.46
CA ARG A 264 -25.38 11.94 -1.15
C ARG A 264 -25.99 11.05 -0.06
N THR A 265 -25.20 10.61 0.89
CA THR A 265 -25.62 9.72 1.96
C THR A 265 -25.03 10.14 3.30
N LYS A 266 -25.69 9.77 4.38
CA LYS A 266 -25.21 9.96 5.74
C LYS A 266 -24.82 8.59 6.30
N LEU A 267 -23.58 8.45 6.72
CA LEU A 267 -23.08 7.26 7.40
C LEU A 267 -23.04 7.53 8.90
N ARG A 268 -23.53 6.56 9.66
CA ARG A 268 -23.41 6.57 11.13
C ARG A 268 -22.07 5.98 11.53
N LEU A 269 -21.53 6.45 12.64
CA LEU A 269 -20.39 5.81 13.26
C LEU A 269 -20.79 4.40 13.72
N PHE A 270 -19.84 3.46 13.70
CA PHE A 270 -20.08 2.08 14.13
C PHE A 270 -20.62 2.01 15.57
N LEU A 271 -20.22 2.95 16.43
CA LEU A 271 -20.71 3.08 17.82
C LEU A 271 -22.24 3.29 17.87
N ASP A 272 -22.81 3.98 16.88
CA ASP A 272 -24.25 4.22 16.80
C ASP A 272 -25.04 2.99 16.33
N TRP A 273 -24.35 1.93 15.94
CA TRP A 273 -24.96 0.67 15.47
C TRP A 273 -25.12 -0.36 16.60
N GLY A 274 -24.77 0.02 17.83
CA GLY A 274 -24.83 -0.90 18.97
C GLY A 274 -23.78 -2.01 18.91
N ILE A 275 -22.74 -1.81 18.11
CA ILE A 275 -21.58 -2.73 18.08
C ILE A 275 -20.76 -2.48 19.34
N THR A 276 -20.66 -3.49 20.18
CA THR A 276 -19.82 -3.48 21.37
C THR A 276 -18.65 -4.43 21.18
N PHE A 277 -17.46 -4.00 21.61
CA PHE A 277 -16.29 -4.86 21.66
C PHE A 277 -16.09 -5.32 23.10
N ASP A 278 -15.76 -6.59 23.27
CA ASP A 278 -15.32 -7.11 24.55
C ASP A 278 -13.90 -6.58 24.83
N PRO A 279 -13.69 -5.71 25.82
CA PRO A 279 -12.37 -5.15 26.11
C PRO A 279 -11.36 -6.22 26.56
N ASP A 280 -11.84 -7.36 27.05
CA ASP A 280 -11.02 -8.49 27.50
C ASP A 280 -10.94 -9.61 26.44
N GLY A 281 -11.65 -9.48 25.33
CA GLY A 281 -11.81 -10.52 24.30
C GLY A 281 -10.54 -10.84 23.52
N TYR A 282 -9.56 -9.95 23.53
CA TYR A 282 -8.27 -10.20 22.91
C TYR A 282 -7.14 -9.59 23.74
N ARG A 283 -6.34 -10.46 24.34
CA ARG A 283 -5.05 -10.07 24.91
C ARG A 283 -3.96 -10.52 23.94
N MET A 284 -3.15 -9.57 23.50
CA MET A 284 -1.94 -9.92 22.77
C MET A 284 -1.08 -10.80 23.69
N PRO A 285 -0.76 -12.05 23.28
CA PRO A 285 0.18 -12.84 24.06
C PRO A 285 1.51 -12.08 24.12
N GLU A 286 2.09 -11.95 25.32
CA GLU A 286 3.45 -11.44 25.46
C GLU A 286 4.37 -12.34 24.64
N GLN A 287 4.84 -11.82 23.52
CA GLN A 287 5.87 -12.50 22.74
C GLN A 287 7.19 -12.29 23.46
N ALA A 288 7.62 -13.32 24.19
CA ALA A 288 8.99 -13.37 24.68
C ALA A 288 9.94 -13.23 23.48
N ALA A 289 10.92 -12.33 23.59
CA ALA A 289 11.94 -12.17 22.55
C ALA A 289 12.59 -13.53 22.24
N ARG A 290 12.42 -14.01 21.02
CA ARG A 290 13.02 -15.25 20.56
C ARG A 290 14.53 -15.05 20.39
N LYS A 291 15.33 -16.04 20.74
CA LYS A 291 16.77 -15.98 20.53
C LYS A 291 17.07 -16.24 19.04
N ILE A 292 17.74 -15.29 18.42
CA ILE A 292 18.23 -15.43 17.05
C ILE A 292 19.54 -16.23 17.09
N ALA A 293 19.56 -17.35 16.38
CA ALA A 293 20.79 -18.11 16.19
C ALA A 293 21.54 -17.54 14.98
N TYR A 294 22.73 -17.04 15.22
CA TYR A 294 23.62 -16.64 14.14
C TYR A 294 24.45 -17.86 13.71
N VAL A 295 24.58 -18.06 12.42
CA VAL A 295 25.47 -19.09 11.86
C VAL A 295 26.87 -18.53 11.88
N ASP A 296 27.79 -19.22 12.64
CA ASP A 296 29.22 -18.88 12.74
C ASP A 296 29.98 -19.17 11.44
#